data_66a9af85f254460f5f320012c35bb721
#
_entry.id   66a9af85f254460f5f320012c35bb721
#
_cell.length_a   1.000
_cell.length_b   1.000
_cell.length_c   1.000
_cell.angle_alpha   90.00
_cell.angle_beta   90.00
_cell.angle_gamma   90.00
#
_symmetry.space_group_name_H-M   'P 1'
#
loop_
_entity.id
_entity.type
_entity.pdbx_description
1 polymer ?
#
loop_
_entity_poly.entity_id
_entity_poly.type
_entity_poly.pdbx_seq_one_letter_code
_entity_poly.pdbx_strand_id
1 'polypeptide(L)'
;MNKDKKFTAVSGVQNLAVTIVYDNNPYKEGLQTGWGFSCLITGAEKTILFDTGPGSGLLANMERLQIDPAGIDTVFLSHIHPDHTGGLDSFLTKNHRVTIYQPKGFPKKFKDKMQAQGTKIVEVEGPLKICEDVYSTGQIGKWIREQALVVRTNKGLIVVTGCSHPGIINIVNKARNLVKENILFVMGGFHLEWTTTSKIEKIITAFKELGVRYVGVCHCSGNKARNLFEKHFGKNYINIGAGKVIDVKDLQ
;
A
#
# COMPACT_ATOMS: atom_id res chain seq x y z
N MET A 1 31.01 38.20 1.84
CA MET A 1 30.02 37.85 0.81
C MET A 1 29.40 36.52 1.19
N ASN A 2 28.25 36.61 1.88
CA ASN A 2 27.46 35.47 2.30
C ASN A 2 26.67 34.94 1.08
N LYS A 3 26.96 33.74 0.63
CA LYS A 3 26.13 33.05 -0.35
C LYS A 3 25.01 32.35 0.42
N ASP A 4 23.83 32.95 0.38
CA ASP A 4 22.58 32.34 0.83
C ASP A 4 22.41 30.98 0.13
N LYS A 5 22.59 29.89 0.88
CA LYS A 5 22.12 28.58 0.45
C LYS A 5 20.59 28.64 0.45
N LYS A 6 19.98 28.91 -0.70
CA LYS A 6 18.57 28.63 -0.92
C LYS A 6 18.32 27.17 -0.52
N PHE A 7 17.58 26.98 0.56
CA PHE A 7 16.94 25.70 0.84
C PHE A 7 16.04 25.39 -0.36
N THR A 8 16.46 24.47 -1.20
CA THR A 8 15.59 23.90 -2.23
C THR A 8 14.42 23.26 -1.51
N ALA A 9 13.21 23.67 -1.87
CA ALA A 9 11.96 23.10 -1.38
C ALA A 9 12.05 21.55 -1.47
N VAL A 10 11.61 20.89 -0.42
CA VAL A 10 11.57 19.43 -0.34
C VAL A 10 10.75 18.92 -1.52
N SER A 11 11.44 18.36 -2.52
CA SER A 11 10.79 17.76 -3.68
C SER A 11 10.17 16.44 -3.23
N GLY A 12 8.88 16.36 -3.26
CA GLY A 12 8.11 15.13 -3.03
C GLY A 12 6.95 15.10 -4.01
N VAL A 13 6.31 13.97 -4.18
CA VAL A 13 5.14 13.84 -5.04
C VAL A 13 4.05 14.81 -4.57
N GLN A 14 3.54 15.65 -5.48
CA GLN A 14 2.57 16.71 -5.13
C GLN A 14 1.12 16.28 -5.35
N ASN A 15 0.85 15.56 -6.44
CA ASN A 15 -0.50 15.20 -6.89
C ASN A 15 -0.78 13.70 -6.75
N LEU A 16 -0.34 13.09 -5.64
CA LEU A 16 -0.55 11.68 -5.40
C LEU A 16 -2.02 11.40 -5.09
N ALA A 17 -2.58 10.41 -5.77
CA ALA A 17 -3.88 9.85 -5.44
C ALA A 17 -3.79 8.33 -5.25
N VAL A 18 -4.55 7.82 -4.29
CA VAL A 18 -4.71 6.38 -4.02
C VAL A 18 -6.16 5.99 -4.22
N THR A 19 -6.42 5.11 -5.18
CA THR A 19 -7.75 4.55 -5.45
C THR A 19 -7.81 3.12 -4.95
N ILE A 20 -8.72 2.81 -4.05
CA ILE A 20 -8.94 1.44 -3.55
C ILE A 20 -9.71 0.66 -4.62
N VAL A 21 -9.04 -0.30 -5.25
CA VAL A 21 -9.64 -1.11 -6.32
C VAL A 21 -10.41 -2.29 -5.76
N TYR A 22 -9.88 -2.92 -4.71
CA TYR A 22 -10.50 -4.07 -4.05
C TYR A 22 -10.26 -4.03 -2.54
N ASP A 23 -11.28 -4.31 -1.75
CA ASP A 23 -11.21 -4.41 -0.28
C ASP A 23 -12.38 -5.24 0.25
N ASN A 24 -12.30 -5.71 1.50
CA ASN A 24 -13.41 -6.40 2.18
C ASN A 24 -14.62 -5.47 2.39
N ASN A 25 -14.35 -4.18 2.50
CA ASN A 25 -15.36 -3.19 2.86
C ASN A 25 -15.82 -2.44 1.61
N PRO A 26 -17.13 -2.27 1.40
CA PRO A 26 -17.65 -1.43 0.33
C PRO A 26 -17.48 0.05 0.71
N TYR A 27 -17.19 0.89 -0.30
CA TYR A 27 -17.26 2.35 -0.20
C TYR A 27 -18.12 2.93 -1.32
N LYS A 28 -17.93 2.44 -2.55
CA LYS A 28 -18.74 2.81 -3.72
C LYS A 28 -19.61 1.62 -4.12
N GLU A 29 -20.89 1.88 -4.38
CA GLU A 29 -21.83 0.87 -4.86
C GLU A 29 -21.42 0.27 -6.19
N GLY A 30 -21.86 -0.97 -6.42
CA GLY A 30 -21.64 -1.68 -7.67
C GLY A 30 -20.25 -2.29 -7.84
N LEU A 31 -19.32 -2.12 -6.90
CA LEU A 31 -18.03 -2.78 -6.92
C LEU A 31 -18.08 -4.14 -6.22
N GLN A 32 -17.24 -5.07 -6.69
CA GLN A 32 -17.03 -6.35 -6.01
C GLN A 32 -16.18 -6.13 -4.76
N THR A 33 -16.59 -6.73 -3.66
CA THR A 33 -15.89 -6.72 -2.37
C THR A 33 -15.73 -8.15 -1.87
N GLY A 34 -14.76 -8.38 -1.01
CA GLY A 34 -14.50 -9.67 -0.39
C GLY A 34 -13.11 -9.70 0.23
N TRP A 35 -12.73 -10.84 0.76
CA TRP A 35 -11.44 -10.98 1.41
C TRP A 35 -10.29 -10.76 0.42
N GLY A 36 -9.58 -9.65 0.55
CA GLY A 36 -8.46 -9.25 -0.29
C GLY A 36 -8.25 -7.75 -0.34
N PHE A 37 -7.12 -7.35 -0.90
CA PHE A 37 -6.76 -5.94 -1.01
C PHE A 37 -6.06 -5.63 -2.35
N SER A 38 -6.41 -4.49 -2.92
CA SER A 38 -5.70 -3.86 -4.04
C SER A 38 -5.95 -2.37 -4.06
N CYS A 39 -4.93 -1.58 -4.33
CA CYS A 39 -5.09 -0.15 -4.61
C CYS A 39 -4.19 0.31 -5.77
N LEU A 40 -4.63 1.36 -6.45
CA LEU A 40 -3.89 2.02 -7.52
C LEU A 40 -3.31 3.33 -6.99
N ILE A 41 -2.02 3.53 -7.18
CA ILE A 41 -1.30 4.76 -6.84
C ILE A 41 -0.96 5.49 -8.13
N THR A 42 -1.43 6.73 -8.26
CA THR A 42 -1.19 7.61 -9.41
C THR A 42 -0.59 8.94 -8.97
N GLY A 43 -0.01 9.69 -9.91
CA GLY A 43 0.59 10.99 -9.65
C GLY A 43 2.05 10.95 -9.23
N ALA A 44 2.65 9.76 -9.05
CA ALA A 44 4.10 9.56 -9.00
C ALA A 44 4.67 9.42 -10.43
N GLU A 45 5.98 9.26 -10.56
CA GLU A 45 6.63 8.99 -11.86
C GLU A 45 6.06 7.75 -12.56
N LYS A 46 5.62 6.76 -11.78
CA LYS A 46 4.99 5.53 -12.27
C LYS A 46 3.60 5.34 -11.69
N THR A 47 2.72 4.77 -12.49
CA THR A 47 1.43 4.26 -12.04
C THR A 47 1.63 2.87 -11.45
N ILE A 48 1.29 2.69 -10.17
CA ILE A 48 1.59 1.48 -9.40
C ILE A 48 0.31 0.81 -8.94
N LEU A 49 0.11 -0.44 -9.35
CA LEU A 49 -0.88 -1.33 -8.76
C LEU A 49 -0.25 -2.02 -7.56
N PHE A 50 -0.74 -1.70 -6.36
CA PHE A 50 -0.34 -2.34 -5.11
C PHE A 50 -1.29 -3.50 -4.83
N ASP A 51 -0.78 -4.73 -4.81
CA ASP A 51 -1.52 -5.99 -4.72
C ASP A 51 -2.61 -6.14 -5.79
N THR A 52 -3.18 -7.33 -5.91
CA THR A 52 -4.11 -7.64 -7.01
C THR A 52 -5.44 -8.26 -6.53
N GLY A 53 -5.67 -8.31 -5.22
CA GLY A 53 -6.85 -8.96 -4.68
C GLY A 53 -6.89 -10.47 -4.93
N PRO A 54 -8.04 -11.13 -4.68
CA PRO A 54 -8.14 -12.59 -4.67
C PRO A 54 -8.37 -13.23 -6.05
N GLY A 55 -8.71 -12.45 -7.10
CA GLY A 55 -9.05 -13.04 -8.41
C GLY A 55 -9.58 -12.03 -9.42
N SER A 56 -10.47 -12.47 -10.30
CA SER A 56 -11.01 -11.68 -11.43
C SER A 56 -11.80 -10.44 -11.02
N GLY A 57 -12.23 -10.34 -9.78
CA GLY A 57 -12.90 -9.14 -9.24
C GLY A 57 -12.08 -7.85 -9.38
N LEU A 58 -10.75 -7.97 -9.45
CA LEU A 58 -9.87 -6.84 -9.73
C LEU A 58 -10.22 -6.16 -11.06
N LEU A 59 -10.25 -6.92 -12.16
CA LEU A 59 -10.53 -6.36 -13.50
C LEU A 59 -11.96 -5.82 -13.61
N ALA A 60 -12.94 -6.50 -13.01
CA ALA A 60 -14.32 -6.02 -12.99
C ALA A 60 -14.45 -4.67 -12.26
N ASN A 61 -13.71 -4.49 -11.15
CA ASN A 61 -13.68 -3.23 -10.43
C ASN A 61 -12.88 -2.16 -11.20
N MET A 62 -11.77 -2.51 -11.85
CA MET A 62 -11.02 -1.57 -12.70
C MET A 62 -11.92 -1.01 -13.82
N GLU A 63 -12.68 -1.87 -14.50
CA GLU A 63 -13.62 -1.46 -15.55
C GLU A 63 -14.66 -0.45 -15.01
N ARG A 64 -15.30 -0.76 -13.88
CA ARG A 64 -16.30 0.12 -13.24
C ARG A 64 -15.71 1.42 -12.69
N LEU A 65 -14.45 1.42 -12.33
CA LEU A 65 -13.70 2.59 -11.87
C LEU A 65 -13.06 3.36 -13.04
N GLN A 66 -13.22 2.89 -14.29
CA GLN A 66 -12.62 3.46 -15.50
C GLN A 66 -11.08 3.49 -15.42
N ILE A 67 -10.50 2.47 -14.80
CA ILE A 67 -9.04 2.28 -14.71
C ILE A 67 -8.62 1.41 -15.88
N ASP A 68 -7.80 1.96 -16.79
CA ASP A 68 -7.20 1.19 -17.87
C ASP A 68 -5.99 0.40 -17.38
N PRO A 69 -6.02 -0.95 -17.37
CA PRO A 69 -4.87 -1.75 -17.00
C PRO A 69 -3.61 -1.47 -17.81
N ALA A 70 -3.76 -1.04 -19.08
CA ALA A 70 -2.63 -0.74 -19.97
C ALA A 70 -1.80 0.48 -19.51
N GLY A 71 -2.39 1.38 -18.74
CA GLY A 71 -1.72 2.54 -18.16
C GLY A 71 -0.93 2.27 -16.88
N ILE A 72 -0.83 1.00 -16.43
CA ILE A 72 -0.11 0.63 -15.22
C ILE A 72 1.32 0.20 -15.57
N ASP A 73 2.31 0.83 -14.95
CA ASP A 73 3.74 0.57 -15.21
C ASP A 73 4.30 -0.53 -14.32
N THR A 74 3.76 -0.63 -13.11
CA THR A 74 4.35 -1.43 -12.04
C THR A 74 3.27 -2.16 -11.25
N VAL A 75 3.49 -3.43 -10.96
CA VAL A 75 2.78 -4.18 -9.93
C VAL A 75 3.69 -4.34 -8.72
N PHE A 76 3.23 -3.92 -7.56
CA PHE A 76 3.94 -4.09 -6.29
C PHE A 76 3.19 -5.10 -5.43
N LEU A 77 3.80 -6.26 -5.19
CA LEU A 77 3.20 -7.32 -4.36
C LEU A 77 3.76 -7.23 -2.95
N SER A 78 2.87 -7.03 -1.99
CA SER A 78 3.25 -6.92 -0.58
C SER A 78 3.75 -8.25 -0.02
N HIS A 79 3.02 -9.34 -0.23
CA HIS A 79 3.34 -10.70 0.21
C HIS A 79 2.60 -11.76 -0.63
N ILE A 80 2.87 -13.05 -0.37
CA ILE A 80 2.47 -14.15 -1.27
C ILE A 80 1.01 -14.62 -1.14
N HIS A 81 0.25 -14.20 -0.15
CA HIS A 81 -1.09 -14.74 0.07
C HIS A 81 -2.02 -14.52 -1.12
N PRO A 82 -2.93 -15.47 -1.41
CA PRO A 82 -3.78 -15.43 -2.60
C PRO A 82 -4.73 -14.23 -2.65
N ASP A 83 -5.15 -13.71 -1.52
CA ASP A 83 -5.99 -12.53 -1.38
C ASP A 83 -5.28 -11.21 -1.74
N HIS A 84 -3.96 -11.28 -2.03
CA HIS A 84 -3.12 -10.19 -2.53
C HIS A 84 -2.53 -10.45 -3.91
N THR A 85 -2.39 -11.73 -4.30
CA THR A 85 -1.75 -12.11 -5.56
C THR A 85 -2.68 -12.79 -6.55
N GLY A 86 -3.89 -13.17 -6.14
CA GLY A 86 -4.79 -14.01 -6.93
C GLY A 86 -5.33 -13.36 -8.20
N GLY A 87 -5.45 -12.03 -8.24
CA GLY A 87 -5.87 -11.29 -9.43
C GLY A 87 -4.77 -11.07 -10.45
N LEU A 88 -3.52 -11.40 -10.14
CA LEU A 88 -2.37 -11.09 -11.00
C LEU A 88 -2.45 -11.78 -12.36
N ASP A 89 -2.80 -13.06 -12.41
CA ASP A 89 -2.93 -13.77 -13.68
C ASP A 89 -3.95 -13.10 -14.62
N SER A 90 -5.12 -12.74 -14.09
CA SER A 90 -6.15 -12.04 -14.84
C SER A 90 -5.66 -10.67 -15.32
N PHE A 91 -4.98 -9.92 -14.45
CA PHE A 91 -4.39 -8.62 -14.80
C PHE A 91 -3.38 -8.75 -15.95
N LEU A 92 -2.49 -9.74 -15.89
CA LEU A 92 -1.46 -9.95 -16.91
C LEU A 92 -2.01 -10.31 -18.29
N THR A 93 -3.25 -10.84 -18.38
CA THR A 93 -3.92 -11.00 -19.69
C THR A 93 -4.20 -9.66 -20.37
N LYS A 94 -4.29 -8.57 -19.61
CA LYS A 94 -4.53 -7.21 -20.09
C LYS A 94 -3.25 -6.39 -20.23
N ASN A 95 -2.31 -6.58 -19.32
CA ASN A 95 -1.03 -5.87 -19.37
C ASN A 95 0.11 -6.73 -18.78
N HIS A 96 0.88 -7.37 -19.61
CA HIS A 96 2.09 -8.13 -19.24
C HIS A 96 3.38 -7.30 -19.34
N ARG A 97 3.32 -6.03 -19.76
CA ARG A 97 4.49 -5.15 -19.93
C ARG A 97 4.91 -4.47 -18.62
N VAL A 98 4.36 -4.88 -17.51
CA VAL A 98 4.65 -4.34 -16.18
C VAL A 98 5.95 -4.90 -15.60
N THR A 99 6.57 -4.13 -14.72
CA THR A 99 7.59 -4.64 -13.80
C THR A 99 6.92 -5.04 -12.49
N ILE A 100 7.12 -6.30 -12.06
CA ILE A 100 6.58 -6.82 -10.79
C ILE A 100 7.67 -6.73 -9.74
N TYR A 101 7.42 -5.96 -8.66
CA TYR A 101 8.28 -5.92 -7.46
C TYR A 101 7.67 -6.85 -6.41
N GLN A 102 8.42 -7.86 -6.00
CA GLN A 102 7.96 -8.86 -5.03
C GLN A 102 9.05 -9.19 -4.01
N PRO A 103 8.71 -9.60 -2.77
CA PRO A 103 9.70 -10.13 -1.83
C PRO A 103 10.51 -11.27 -2.43
N LYS A 104 11.83 -11.26 -2.22
CA LYS A 104 12.74 -12.31 -2.69
C LYS A 104 12.32 -13.70 -2.21
N GLY A 105 11.66 -13.76 -1.05
CA GLY A 105 11.17 -15.01 -0.46
C GLY A 105 9.98 -15.66 -1.16
N PHE A 106 9.47 -15.12 -2.27
CA PHE A 106 8.39 -15.77 -3.01
C PHE A 106 8.85 -17.10 -3.60
N PRO A 107 7.96 -18.12 -3.70
CA PRO A 107 8.29 -19.42 -4.27
C PRO A 107 8.80 -19.30 -5.70
N LYS A 108 9.83 -20.11 -6.03
CA LYS A 108 10.38 -20.13 -7.40
C LYS A 108 9.30 -20.39 -8.46
N LYS A 109 8.38 -21.33 -8.19
CA LYS A 109 7.28 -21.64 -9.10
C LYS A 109 6.40 -20.44 -9.44
N PHE A 110 6.17 -19.52 -8.46
CA PHE A 110 5.41 -18.29 -8.70
C PHE A 110 6.19 -17.38 -9.67
N LYS A 111 7.49 -17.20 -9.42
CA LYS A 111 8.36 -16.35 -10.25
C LYS A 111 8.44 -16.88 -11.68
N ASP A 112 8.73 -18.17 -11.84
CA ASP A 112 8.82 -18.82 -13.15
C ASP A 112 7.52 -18.64 -13.96
N LYS A 113 6.36 -18.77 -13.30
CA LYS A 113 5.05 -18.59 -13.92
C LYS A 113 4.85 -17.17 -14.44
N MET A 114 5.23 -16.15 -13.66
CA MET A 114 5.10 -14.74 -14.06
C MET A 114 6.06 -14.39 -15.20
N GLN A 115 7.31 -14.88 -15.13
CA GLN A 115 8.30 -14.68 -16.20
C GLN A 115 7.87 -15.34 -17.52
N ALA A 116 7.24 -16.51 -17.45
CA ALA A 116 6.69 -17.17 -18.63
C ALA A 116 5.57 -16.37 -19.33
N GLN A 117 4.91 -15.45 -18.62
CA GLN A 117 3.95 -14.50 -19.18
C GLN A 117 4.60 -13.23 -19.75
N GLY A 118 5.93 -13.17 -19.80
CA GLY A 118 6.68 -12.04 -20.37
C GLY A 118 6.91 -10.87 -19.43
N THR A 119 6.60 -11.01 -18.13
CA THR A 119 6.80 -9.93 -17.16
C THR A 119 8.23 -9.83 -16.66
N LYS A 120 8.67 -8.60 -16.35
CA LYS A 120 9.93 -8.36 -15.64
C LYS A 120 9.69 -8.47 -14.14
N ILE A 121 10.47 -9.33 -13.45
CA ILE A 121 10.42 -9.47 -12.00
C ILE A 121 11.63 -8.82 -11.36
N VAL A 122 11.39 -8.05 -10.30
CA VAL A 122 12.40 -7.52 -9.40
C VAL A 122 12.17 -8.14 -8.01
N GLU A 123 13.15 -8.95 -7.58
CA GLU A 123 13.14 -9.56 -6.26
C GLU A 123 13.68 -8.57 -5.23
N VAL A 124 12.84 -8.20 -4.28
CA VAL A 124 13.18 -7.23 -3.25
C VAL A 124 13.61 -7.93 -1.97
N GLU A 125 14.84 -7.72 -1.53
CA GLU A 125 15.38 -8.25 -0.28
C GLU A 125 15.52 -7.12 0.76
N GLY A 126 16.34 -6.12 0.47
CA GLY A 126 16.52 -4.91 1.28
C GLY A 126 15.67 -3.75 0.78
N PRO A 127 15.74 -2.59 1.45
CA PRO A 127 15.11 -1.37 0.96
C PRO A 127 15.54 -1.04 -0.47
N LEU A 128 14.57 -0.62 -1.30
CA LEU A 128 14.80 -0.38 -2.72
C LEU A 128 14.03 0.86 -3.19
N LYS A 129 14.68 1.74 -3.95
CA LYS A 129 14.02 2.82 -4.69
C LYS A 129 13.38 2.23 -5.96
N ILE A 130 12.06 2.43 -6.13
CA ILE A 130 11.28 1.93 -7.27
C ILE A 130 11.28 2.96 -8.41
N CYS A 131 11.04 4.20 -8.07
CA CYS A 131 11.15 5.39 -8.93
C CYS A 131 11.35 6.62 -8.04
N GLU A 132 11.31 7.83 -8.60
CA GLU A 132 11.51 9.04 -7.80
C GLU A 132 10.47 9.12 -6.68
N ASP A 133 10.93 9.35 -5.45
CA ASP A 133 10.11 9.46 -4.23
C ASP A 133 9.28 8.22 -3.85
N VAL A 134 9.51 7.08 -4.49
CA VAL A 134 8.80 5.82 -4.20
C VAL A 134 9.78 4.71 -3.85
N TYR A 135 9.55 4.07 -2.71
CA TYR A 135 10.46 3.08 -2.13
C TYR A 135 9.71 1.83 -1.65
N SER A 136 10.38 0.70 -1.67
CA SER A 136 10.03 -0.48 -0.88
C SER A 136 10.80 -0.45 0.44
N THR A 137 10.13 -0.84 1.53
CA THR A 137 10.81 -1.11 2.81
C THR A 137 11.83 -2.24 2.74
N GLY A 138 11.83 -3.02 1.65
CA GLY A 138 12.45 -4.33 1.64
C GLY A 138 11.58 -5.36 2.38
N GLN A 139 11.90 -6.63 2.22
CA GLN A 139 11.17 -7.69 2.91
C GLN A 139 11.42 -7.65 4.44
N ILE A 140 10.34 -7.79 5.21
CA ILE A 140 10.31 -7.83 6.67
C ILE A 140 9.61 -9.13 7.06
N GLY A 141 9.95 -9.68 8.23
CA GLY A 141 9.34 -10.90 8.75
C GLY A 141 10.18 -12.15 8.46
N LYS A 142 9.88 -13.22 9.21
CA LYS A 142 10.60 -14.50 9.13
C LYS A 142 9.80 -15.57 8.36
N TRP A 143 8.54 -15.75 8.72
CA TRP A 143 7.65 -16.78 8.18
C TRP A 143 6.90 -16.28 6.94
N ILE A 144 6.16 -15.20 7.09
CA ILE A 144 5.54 -14.47 6.00
C ILE A 144 6.39 -13.22 5.77
N ARG A 145 7.09 -13.21 4.64
CA ARG A 145 7.90 -12.08 4.24
C ARG A 145 7.03 -11.09 3.51
N GLU A 146 6.95 -9.90 4.04
CA GLU A 146 6.12 -8.82 3.52
C GLU A 146 6.95 -7.55 3.34
N GLN A 147 6.63 -6.78 2.31
CA GLN A 147 7.16 -5.44 2.06
C GLN A 147 6.03 -4.43 2.03
N ALA A 148 6.33 -3.20 2.38
CA ALA A 148 5.41 -2.07 2.27
C ALA A 148 5.93 -1.04 1.27
N LEU A 149 5.00 -0.34 0.61
CA LEU A 149 5.31 0.77 -0.27
C LEU A 149 5.38 2.06 0.55
N VAL A 150 6.40 2.86 0.31
CA VAL A 150 6.61 4.16 0.94
C VAL A 150 6.70 5.22 -0.15
N VAL A 151 5.81 6.20 -0.11
CA VAL A 151 5.84 7.34 -1.02
C VAL A 151 6.17 8.61 -0.24
N ARG A 152 7.23 9.31 -0.64
CA ARG A 152 7.58 10.60 -0.10
C ARG A 152 6.80 11.68 -0.83
N THR A 153 6.00 12.43 -0.10
CA THR A 153 5.25 13.58 -0.61
C THR A 153 5.81 14.88 -0.02
N ASN A 154 5.41 16.01 -0.56
CA ASN A 154 5.74 17.31 0.01
C ASN A 154 5.12 17.57 1.41
N LYS A 155 4.24 16.68 1.89
CA LYS A 155 3.57 16.78 3.20
C LYS A 155 4.05 15.72 4.21
N GLY A 156 4.88 14.76 3.78
CA GLY A 156 5.38 13.63 4.57
C GLY A 156 5.19 12.28 3.88
N LEU A 157 5.48 11.22 4.60
CA LEU A 157 5.44 9.87 4.06
C LEU A 157 4.03 9.28 4.05
N ILE A 158 3.73 8.58 2.96
CA ILE A 158 2.59 7.67 2.87
C ILE A 158 3.13 6.25 2.90
N VAL A 159 2.58 5.44 3.78
CA VAL A 159 2.94 4.02 3.92
C VAL A 159 1.72 3.16 3.58
N VAL A 160 1.86 2.34 2.54
CA VAL A 160 0.83 1.37 2.13
C VAL A 160 1.32 -0.04 2.43
N THR A 161 0.50 -0.81 3.13
CA THR A 161 0.80 -2.18 3.55
C THR A 161 -0.29 -3.15 3.10
N GLY A 162 0.07 -4.43 2.90
CA GLY A 162 -0.89 -5.48 2.57
C GLY A 162 -1.64 -5.97 3.80
N CYS A 163 -0.99 -6.83 4.60
CA CYS A 163 -1.55 -7.38 5.84
C CYS A 163 -0.80 -6.98 7.11
N SER A 164 0.42 -6.53 7.00
CA SER A 164 1.29 -6.23 8.16
C SER A 164 1.64 -7.45 9.03
N HIS A 165 1.87 -8.61 8.43
CA HIS A 165 2.27 -9.83 9.16
C HIS A 165 3.49 -9.63 10.06
N PRO A 166 4.50 -8.81 9.68
CA PRO A 166 5.62 -8.50 10.57
C PRO A 166 5.26 -7.60 11.77
N GLY A 167 4.01 -7.13 11.84
CA GLY A 167 3.52 -6.13 12.77
C GLY A 167 3.61 -4.72 12.20
N ILE A 168 2.46 -4.02 12.21
CA ILE A 168 2.34 -2.70 11.59
C ILE A 168 3.33 -1.67 12.16
N ILE A 169 3.62 -1.70 13.46
CA ILE A 169 4.60 -0.79 14.09
C ILE A 169 6.01 -1.00 13.53
N ASN A 170 6.39 -2.26 13.27
CA ASN A 170 7.69 -2.57 12.67
C ASN A 170 7.79 -2.02 11.24
N ILE A 171 6.71 -2.11 10.46
CA ILE A 171 6.65 -1.57 9.09
C ILE A 171 6.77 -0.04 9.12
N VAL A 172 6.00 0.64 9.98
CA VAL A 172 6.01 2.10 10.11
C VAL A 172 7.39 2.61 10.55
N ASN A 173 8.01 1.96 11.54
CA ASN A 173 9.38 2.28 11.95
C ASN A 173 10.39 2.08 10.81
N LYS A 174 10.26 1.00 10.04
CA LYS A 174 11.13 0.73 8.90
C LYS A 174 10.99 1.82 7.82
N ALA A 175 9.76 2.21 7.49
CA ALA A 175 9.49 3.28 6.53
C ALA A 175 10.07 4.62 6.98
N ARG A 176 9.85 5.01 8.25
CA ARG A 176 10.39 6.23 8.83
C ARG A 176 11.92 6.27 8.81
N ASN A 177 12.57 5.15 9.17
CA ASN A 177 14.03 5.06 9.19
C ASN A 177 14.63 5.08 7.79
N LEU A 178 13.90 4.59 6.78
CA LEU A 178 14.35 4.56 5.39
C LEU A 178 14.47 5.97 4.80
N VAL A 179 13.45 6.81 4.99
CA VAL A 179 13.36 8.13 4.33
C VAL A 179 13.67 9.27 5.29
N LYS A 180 13.57 9.03 6.62
CA LYS A 180 13.85 10.00 7.70
C LYS A 180 12.96 11.24 7.66
N GLU A 181 11.67 11.05 7.36
CA GLU A 181 10.65 12.10 7.35
C GLU A 181 9.46 11.74 8.24
N ASN A 182 8.59 12.71 8.51
CA ASN A 182 7.36 12.52 9.26
C ASN A 182 6.37 11.67 8.47
N ILE A 183 5.53 10.91 9.18
CA ILE A 183 4.54 10.05 8.56
C ILE A 183 3.22 10.81 8.44
N LEU A 184 2.84 11.11 7.21
CA LEU A 184 1.56 11.74 6.91
C LEU A 184 0.41 10.74 7.03
N PHE A 185 0.53 9.57 6.38
CA PHE A 185 -0.56 8.63 6.25
C PHE A 185 -0.09 7.17 6.26
N VAL A 186 -0.75 6.33 7.03
CA VAL A 186 -0.54 4.87 7.01
C VAL A 186 -1.85 4.20 6.67
N MET A 187 -1.87 3.33 5.64
CA MET A 187 -3.07 2.63 5.22
C MET A 187 -2.83 1.18 4.81
N GLY A 188 -3.91 0.40 4.83
CA GLY A 188 -3.92 -1.01 4.45
C GLY A 188 -4.41 -1.94 5.56
N GLY A 189 -4.12 -3.23 5.43
CA GLY A 189 -4.42 -4.24 6.45
C GLY A 189 -3.39 -4.21 7.57
N PHE A 190 -3.85 -4.27 8.83
CA PHE A 190 -2.99 -4.26 10.01
C PHE A 190 -2.99 -5.59 10.78
N HIS A 191 -3.66 -6.60 10.21
CA HIS A 191 -3.78 -7.95 10.77
C HIS A 191 -4.29 -7.98 12.22
N LEU A 192 -5.40 -7.25 12.50
CA LEU A 192 -5.89 -7.02 13.86
C LEU A 192 -7.26 -7.65 14.14
N GLU A 193 -7.87 -8.37 13.20
CA GLU A 193 -9.24 -8.87 13.32
C GLU A 193 -9.48 -9.69 14.60
N TRP A 194 -8.54 -10.56 14.95
CA TRP A 194 -8.61 -11.37 16.18
C TRP A 194 -7.79 -10.81 17.35
N THR A 195 -7.33 -9.57 17.24
CA THR A 195 -6.51 -8.94 18.27
C THR A 195 -7.37 -8.36 19.39
N THR A 196 -6.89 -8.43 20.62
CA THR A 196 -7.58 -7.87 21.78
C THR A 196 -7.62 -6.34 21.73
N THR A 197 -8.67 -5.72 22.29
CA THR A 197 -8.82 -4.27 22.39
C THR A 197 -7.58 -3.60 22.98
N SER A 198 -7.06 -4.12 24.12
CA SER A 198 -5.87 -3.57 24.78
C SER A 198 -4.62 -3.56 23.87
N LYS A 199 -4.44 -4.60 23.03
CA LYS A 199 -3.32 -4.62 22.08
C LYS A 199 -3.53 -3.62 20.94
N ILE A 200 -4.76 -3.44 20.46
CA ILE A 200 -5.08 -2.43 19.45
C ILE A 200 -4.82 -1.03 20.01
N GLU A 201 -5.25 -0.73 21.24
CA GLU A 201 -4.99 0.56 21.91
C GLU A 201 -3.50 0.86 22.07
N LYS A 202 -2.68 -0.15 22.40
CA LYS A 202 -1.21 0.01 22.43
C LYS A 202 -0.64 0.36 21.06
N ILE A 203 -1.16 -0.24 19.98
CA ILE A 203 -0.76 0.09 18.61
C ILE A 203 -1.17 1.54 18.28
N ILE A 204 -2.37 1.96 18.64
CA ILE A 204 -2.85 3.33 18.44
C ILE A 204 -1.95 4.33 19.19
N THR A 205 -1.60 4.05 20.43
CA THR A 205 -0.65 4.86 21.22
C THR A 205 0.69 4.98 20.50
N ALA A 206 1.26 3.87 20.05
CA ALA A 206 2.51 3.87 19.31
C ALA A 206 2.43 4.65 17.99
N PHE A 207 1.30 4.61 17.28
CA PHE A 207 1.07 5.45 16.08
C PHE A 207 1.15 6.93 16.40
N LYS A 208 0.52 7.37 17.51
CA LYS A 208 0.57 8.76 17.98
C LYS A 208 1.98 9.17 18.37
N GLU A 209 2.72 8.32 19.08
CA GLU A 209 4.12 8.57 19.46
C GLU A 209 5.05 8.64 18.25
N LEU A 210 4.78 7.87 17.19
CA LEU A 210 5.48 7.92 15.92
C LEU A 210 5.12 9.15 15.07
N GLY A 211 4.13 9.93 15.49
CA GLY A 211 3.67 11.11 14.77
C GLY A 211 2.86 10.80 13.51
N VAL A 212 2.24 9.60 13.43
CA VAL A 212 1.33 9.27 12.33
C VAL A 212 0.15 10.20 12.36
N ARG A 213 -0.04 10.98 11.28
CA ARG A 213 -1.08 12.01 11.24
C ARG A 213 -2.42 11.48 10.80
N TYR A 214 -2.48 10.74 9.72
CA TYR A 214 -3.69 10.11 9.17
C TYR A 214 -3.56 8.60 9.18
N VAL A 215 -4.70 7.91 9.29
CA VAL A 215 -4.76 6.45 9.26
C VAL A 215 -5.96 5.94 8.49
N GLY A 216 -5.75 4.89 7.68
CA GLY A 216 -6.79 4.21 6.91
C GLY A 216 -6.72 2.70 7.12
N VAL A 217 -7.49 2.20 8.09
CA VAL A 217 -7.48 0.78 8.49
C VAL A 217 -8.49 -0.01 7.68
N CYS A 218 -8.05 -1.10 7.02
CA CYS A 218 -8.93 -1.88 6.17
C CYS A 218 -8.56 -3.38 6.12
N HIS A 219 -9.16 -4.12 5.21
CA HIS A 219 -8.90 -5.52 4.90
C HIS A 219 -8.86 -6.41 6.16
N CYS A 220 -7.75 -7.09 6.46
CA CYS A 220 -7.57 -8.03 7.56
C CYS A 220 -7.51 -7.41 8.96
N SER A 221 -7.81 -6.12 9.09
CA SER A 221 -7.82 -5.43 10.38
C SER A 221 -9.08 -5.70 11.21
N GLY A 222 -10.20 -5.94 10.55
CA GLY A 222 -11.50 -6.19 11.19
C GLY A 222 -12.17 -4.94 11.75
N ASN A 223 -13.49 -5.02 11.96
CA ASN A 223 -14.33 -3.88 12.37
C ASN A 223 -13.96 -3.33 13.76
N LYS A 224 -13.54 -4.20 14.69
CA LYS A 224 -13.11 -3.75 16.02
C LYS A 224 -11.92 -2.77 15.93
N ALA A 225 -10.90 -3.10 15.14
CA ALA A 225 -9.76 -2.21 14.97
C ALA A 225 -10.17 -0.93 14.23
N ARG A 226 -10.95 -1.02 13.17
CA ARG A 226 -11.45 0.14 12.43
C ARG A 226 -12.15 1.12 13.35
N ASN A 227 -13.11 0.67 14.16
CA ASN A 227 -13.88 1.51 15.09
C ASN A 227 -12.97 2.16 16.17
N LEU A 228 -11.98 1.43 16.68
CA LEU A 228 -11.04 1.97 17.66
C LEU A 228 -10.14 3.04 17.04
N PHE A 229 -9.58 2.79 15.86
CA PHE A 229 -8.77 3.79 15.15
C PHE A 229 -9.60 5.02 14.78
N GLU A 230 -10.84 4.86 14.30
CA GLU A 230 -11.76 5.96 14.03
C GLU A 230 -12.01 6.79 15.27
N LYS A 231 -12.34 6.16 16.42
CA LYS A 231 -12.55 6.83 17.70
C LYS A 231 -11.33 7.66 18.13
N HIS A 232 -10.11 7.14 17.93
CA HIS A 232 -8.88 7.77 18.43
C HIS A 232 -8.26 8.79 17.48
N PHE A 233 -8.48 8.66 16.17
CA PHE A 233 -7.96 9.58 15.14
C PHE A 233 -9.02 10.61 14.70
N GLY A 234 -10.31 10.37 14.93
CA GLY A 234 -11.39 11.31 14.61
C GLY A 234 -11.34 11.74 13.15
N LYS A 235 -11.26 13.04 12.89
CA LYS A 235 -11.18 13.61 11.54
C LYS A 235 -9.95 13.15 10.72
N ASN A 236 -8.97 12.61 11.38
CA ASN A 236 -7.75 12.08 10.73
C ASN A 236 -7.86 10.57 10.42
N TYR A 237 -8.99 9.94 10.72
CA TYR A 237 -9.31 8.61 10.25
C TYR A 237 -9.93 8.68 8.85
N ILE A 238 -9.40 7.89 7.92
CA ILE A 238 -9.94 7.79 6.57
C ILE A 238 -10.64 6.44 6.43
N ASN A 239 -11.95 6.49 6.21
CA ASN A 239 -12.73 5.27 5.99
C ASN A 239 -12.36 4.66 4.63
N ILE A 240 -11.67 3.51 4.66
CA ILE A 240 -11.20 2.76 3.48
C ILE A 240 -12.23 1.71 3.08
N GLY A 241 -12.42 1.55 1.77
CA GLY A 241 -13.24 0.52 1.15
C GLY A 241 -13.15 0.60 -0.38
N ALA A 242 -13.62 -0.42 -1.07
CA ALA A 242 -13.58 -0.50 -2.53
C ALA A 242 -14.24 0.72 -3.18
N GLY A 243 -13.54 1.41 -4.06
CA GLY A 243 -13.97 2.62 -4.74
C GLY A 243 -13.63 3.93 -4.03
N LYS A 244 -13.01 3.89 -2.82
CA LYS A 244 -12.50 5.10 -2.17
C LYS A 244 -11.33 5.67 -2.97
N VAL A 245 -11.39 6.97 -3.24
CA VAL A 245 -10.25 7.75 -3.76
C VAL A 245 -9.76 8.66 -2.63
N ILE A 246 -8.45 8.65 -2.41
CA ILE A 246 -7.76 9.49 -1.43
C ILE A 246 -6.79 10.37 -2.22
N ASP A 247 -7.09 11.65 -2.30
CA ASP A 247 -6.18 12.62 -2.88
C ASP A 247 -5.32 13.20 -1.75
N VAL A 248 -4.01 13.10 -1.89
CA VAL A 248 -3.06 13.54 -0.85
C VAL A 248 -3.08 15.06 -0.65
N LYS A 249 -3.50 15.82 -1.66
CA LYS A 249 -3.69 17.27 -1.49
C LYS A 249 -4.75 17.61 -0.42
N ASP A 250 -5.75 16.73 -0.22
CA ASP A 250 -6.82 16.93 0.76
C ASP A 250 -6.39 16.58 2.20
N LEU A 251 -5.26 15.90 2.38
CA LEU A 251 -4.63 15.65 3.68
C LEU A 251 -3.86 16.90 4.11
N GLN A 252 -4.34 17.55 5.17
CA GLN A 252 -3.77 18.81 5.69
C GLN A 252 -2.65 18.57 6.71
#